data_eb5ce306be27ee9c694945bcdafeb9bb
#
_entry.id   eb5ce306be27ee9c694945bcdafeb9bb
#
_cell.length_a   1.000
_cell.length_b   1.000
_cell.length_c   1.000
_cell.angle_alpha   90.00
_cell.angle_beta   90.00
_cell.angle_gamma   90.00
#
_symmetry.space_group_name_H-M   'P 1'
#
loop_
_entity.id
_entity.type
_entity.pdbx_description
1 polymer ?
#
loop_
_entity_poly.entity_id
_entity_poly.type
_entity_poly.pdbx_seq_one_letter_code
_entity_poly.pdbx_strand_id
1 'polypeptide(L)'
;MNTKVLVSISAISSMVNVIPMLAQTPKPNVVIIMTDQQRADLCGREGFPMAVTPFADSLALSNVWFDKAYTVAPASMPARCSMFTGRYPTATHVRTNHNTPDMYYKKDMLEVFKEQGYKTALLGKNHAHVKGKDFDYCEEYFHWGKNQRDTQEDKDFAYFLNNKARGQYLEPTPFPAEAQNPVKMVTKALAWAEQQKDSAFFMWVSMPEPHNPYQISEPYFSMFSPEKIPATLTSRNDLSKKGNKYEILAELEDTACPNLAKDLPRLRGNYLGMLRLIDDQTKRLIEGFKAAGLYENTIFVILSDHGDYCGEYGLIRKGVGVPECLTRIPMIWAGYNIHPQKSPMDAHVSIADVFPTICTAIGADIPLGVQGRSLWPMLTGKSYPKKEFSSVIVQQGFGGEDFTRDEPLTFAKEGALQPNKIAHFDELNTWTQSGTERMVRKDDWKLVLDNYGRGELYNLKADPSEINNLYNKKKYASKQMELLEELMTWELRVQDPLPVPRNRYHFKRNPYNYHFEDKKK
;
A
#
# COMPACT_ATOMS: atom_id res chain seq x y z
N MET A 1 95.97 3.79 28.84
CA MET A 1 95.02 2.74 28.35
C MET A 1 93.67 3.41 28.19
N ASN A 2 93.32 3.69 26.93
CA ASN A 2 92.03 4.34 26.57
C ASN A 2 91.08 3.32 26.05
N THR A 3 89.94 3.10 26.74
CA THR A 3 88.85 2.22 26.28
C THR A 3 87.76 3.10 25.68
N LYS A 4 87.59 3.00 24.36
CA LYS A 4 86.48 3.67 23.65
C LYS A 4 85.24 2.82 23.78
N VAL A 5 84.15 3.40 24.32
CA VAL A 5 82.83 2.79 24.33
C VAL A 5 82.11 3.22 23.03
N LEU A 6 81.76 2.26 22.20
CA LEU A 6 80.89 2.47 21.05
C LEU A 6 79.43 2.39 21.53
N VAL A 7 78.64 3.46 21.32
CA VAL A 7 77.22 3.50 21.52
C VAL A 7 76.56 3.26 20.16
N SER A 8 75.94 2.09 19.98
CA SER A 8 75.11 1.79 18.79
C SER A 8 73.71 2.34 18.96
N ILE A 9 73.31 3.32 18.12
CA ILE A 9 71.95 3.83 18.04
C ILE A 9 71.18 2.98 17.04
N SER A 10 70.27 2.13 17.54
CA SER A 10 69.30 1.41 16.70
C SER A 10 68.11 2.30 16.39
N ALA A 11 67.96 2.72 15.16
CA ALA A 11 66.77 3.43 14.69
C ALA A 11 65.63 2.43 14.51
N ILE A 12 64.61 2.48 15.37
CA ILE A 12 63.37 1.72 15.20
C ILE A 12 62.49 2.53 14.23
N SER A 13 62.44 2.05 12.98
CA SER A 13 61.49 2.57 11.97
C SER A 13 60.09 1.97 12.25
N SER A 14 59.21 2.71 12.87
CA SER A 14 57.80 2.36 13.03
C SER A 14 57.08 2.50 11.67
N MET A 15 56.89 1.40 10.95
CA MET A 15 55.98 1.36 9.83
C MET A 15 54.55 1.49 10.35
N VAL A 16 53.98 2.67 10.16
CA VAL A 16 52.56 2.90 10.34
C VAL A 16 51.85 2.20 9.15
N ASN A 17 51.29 1.01 9.41
CA ASN A 17 50.37 0.37 8.47
C ASN A 17 49.11 1.23 8.40
N VAL A 18 49.01 2.08 7.40
CA VAL A 18 47.75 2.73 7.00
C VAL A 18 46.92 1.65 6.34
N ILE A 19 46.06 0.99 7.13
CA ILE A 19 45.00 0.14 6.58
C ILE A 19 44.08 1.11 5.81
N PRO A 20 43.92 0.94 4.48
CA PRO A 20 42.95 1.73 3.76
C PRO A 20 41.58 1.45 4.36
N MET A 21 41.01 2.44 5.01
CA MET A 21 39.61 2.40 5.43
C MET A 21 38.79 2.27 4.13
N LEU A 22 38.34 1.06 3.81
CA LEU A 22 37.38 0.82 2.74
C LEU A 22 36.22 1.78 3.00
N ALA A 23 36.08 2.79 2.14
CA ALA A 23 34.93 3.69 2.20
C ALA A 23 33.68 2.81 2.17
N GLN A 24 32.97 2.77 3.28
CA GLN A 24 31.65 2.11 3.30
C GLN A 24 30.82 2.74 2.20
N THR A 25 30.33 1.92 1.28
CA THR A 25 29.35 2.39 0.30
C THR A 25 28.24 3.12 1.04
N PRO A 26 27.92 4.37 0.65
CA PRO A 26 26.90 5.14 1.37
C PRO A 26 25.59 4.34 1.37
N LYS A 27 24.95 4.27 2.54
CA LYS A 27 23.64 3.62 2.68
C LYS A 27 22.64 4.30 1.74
N PRO A 28 21.83 3.57 0.99
CA PRO A 28 20.84 4.18 0.11
C PRO A 28 19.75 4.86 0.91
N ASN A 29 19.25 6.00 0.45
CA ASN A 29 18.02 6.57 0.93
C ASN A 29 16.84 5.69 0.53
N VAL A 30 15.75 5.77 1.29
CA VAL A 30 14.51 5.06 0.98
C VAL A 30 13.35 6.05 1.01
N VAL A 31 12.62 6.13 -0.09
CA VAL A 31 11.42 6.96 -0.23
C VAL A 31 10.23 6.08 -0.59
N ILE A 32 9.26 6.01 0.29
CA ILE A 32 7.98 5.35 0.01
C ILE A 32 6.97 6.43 -0.37
N ILE A 33 6.47 6.39 -1.59
CA ILE A 33 5.37 7.21 -2.09
C ILE A 33 4.12 6.33 -2.06
N MET A 34 3.27 6.57 -1.08
CA MET A 34 2.04 5.80 -0.86
C MET A 34 0.82 6.66 -1.14
N THR A 35 -0.12 6.12 -1.88
CA THR A 35 -1.46 6.69 -2.05
C THR A 35 -2.45 5.95 -1.16
N ASP A 36 -3.56 6.60 -0.84
CA ASP A 36 -4.70 5.96 -0.15
C ASP A 36 -5.79 5.63 -1.16
N GLN A 37 -6.14 4.36 -1.25
CA GLN A 37 -7.30 3.91 -2.02
C GLN A 37 -7.12 4.01 -3.56
N GLN A 38 -5.90 3.82 -4.07
CA GLN A 38 -5.63 3.82 -5.52
C GLN A 38 -5.80 2.44 -6.14
N ARG A 39 -6.66 2.33 -7.15
CA ARG A 39 -6.79 1.15 -8.02
C ARG A 39 -5.54 0.95 -8.88
N ALA A 40 -5.17 -0.31 -9.09
CA ALA A 40 -4.04 -0.67 -9.94
C ALA A 40 -4.32 -0.50 -11.45
N ASP A 41 -5.55 -0.79 -11.87
CA ASP A 41 -5.94 -0.96 -13.28
C ASP A 41 -6.29 0.35 -14.02
N LEU A 42 -6.39 1.49 -13.32
CA LEU A 42 -6.72 2.77 -13.95
C LEU A 42 -5.45 3.50 -14.46
N CYS A 43 -4.65 2.80 -15.25
CA CYS A 43 -3.39 3.32 -15.80
C CYS A 43 -3.12 2.76 -17.20
N GLY A 44 -2.38 3.53 -18.02
CA GLY A 44 -2.10 3.17 -19.42
C GLY A 44 -1.28 1.90 -19.56
N ARG A 45 -0.32 1.62 -18.67
CA ARG A 45 0.49 0.40 -18.69
C ARG A 45 -0.32 -0.90 -18.52
N GLU A 46 -1.51 -0.81 -17.95
CA GLU A 46 -2.45 -1.93 -17.82
C GLU A 46 -3.61 -1.87 -18.84
N GLY A 47 -3.55 -0.93 -19.80
CA GLY A 47 -4.50 -0.86 -20.91
C GLY A 47 -5.70 0.06 -20.68
N PHE A 48 -5.74 0.86 -19.59
CA PHE A 48 -6.77 1.87 -19.45
C PHE A 48 -6.59 2.96 -20.52
N PRO A 49 -7.63 3.28 -21.32
CA PRO A 49 -7.47 4.04 -22.55
C PRO A 49 -7.33 5.57 -22.35
N MET A 50 -7.01 6.00 -21.15
CA MET A 50 -6.80 7.42 -20.82
C MET A 50 -5.44 7.60 -20.13
N ALA A 51 -4.78 8.72 -20.40
CA ALA A 51 -3.50 9.07 -19.77
C ALA A 51 -3.68 9.56 -18.33
N VAL A 52 -4.02 8.65 -17.43
CA VAL A 52 -4.26 8.95 -16.01
C VAL A 52 -2.95 9.13 -15.26
N THR A 53 -2.01 8.19 -15.42
CA THR A 53 -0.72 8.16 -14.71
C THR A 53 0.47 8.04 -15.67
N PRO A 54 0.64 8.96 -16.65
CA PRO A 54 1.64 8.80 -17.71
C PRO A 54 3.08 8.79 -17.20
N PHE A 55 3.39 9.48 -16.11
CA PHE A 55 4.72 9.44 -15.53
C PHE A 55 4.99 8.12 -14.83
N ALA A 56 4.09 7.63 -13.99
CA ALA A 56 4.23 6.34 -13.33
C ALA A 56 4.26 5.18 -14.34
N ASP A 57 3.52 5.29 -15.46
CA ASP A 57 3.58 4.33 -16.56
C ASP A 57 4.98 4.30 -17.21
N SER A 58 5.56 5.45 -17.52
CA SER A 58 6.92 5.57 -18.05
C SER A 58 7.99 5.08 -17.06
N LEU A 59 7.83 5.43 -15.79
CA LEU A 59 8.74 5.02 -14.73
C LEU A 59 8.72 3.50 -14.56
N ALA A 60 7.54 2.88 -14.56
CA ALA A 60 7.36 1.43 -14.48
C ALA A 60 8.07 0.69 -15.62
N LEU A 61 7.93 1.16 -16.87
CA LEU A 61 8.56 0.57 -18.04
C LEU A 61 10.10 0.76 -18.05
N SER A 62 10.60 1.69 -17.27
CA SER A 62 12.04 1.98 -17.14
C SER A 62 12.66 1.39 -15.87
N ASN A 63 11.89 0.69 -15.05
CA ASN A 63 12.31 0.15 -13.76
C ASN A 63 11.66 -1.23 -13.53
N VAL A 64 11.20 -1.53 -12.30
CA VAL A 64 10.49 -2.78 -11.96
C VAL A 64 9.10 -2.47 -11.45
N TRP A 65 8.10 -3.18 -11.97
CA TRP A 65 6.72 -3.08 -11.50
C TRP A 65 6.02 -4.44 -11.49
N PHE A 66 4.92 -4.51 -10.75
CA PHE A 66 4.14 -5.72 -10.56
C PHE A 66 2.68 -5.46 -10.97
N ASP A 67 2.14 -6.30 -11.83
CA ASP A 67 0.72 -6.34 -12.19
C ASP A 67 -0.11 -7.23 -11.23
N LYS A 68 0.58 -8.01 -10.39
CA LYS A 68 0.02 -8.92 -9.38
C LYS A 68 0.48 -8.53 -7.97
N ALA A 69 0.42 -7.23 -7.65
CA ALA A 69 0.68 -6.72 -6.31
C ALA A 69 -0.63 -6.54 -5.54
N TYR A 70 -0.66 -7.00 -4.29
CA TYR A 70 -1.88 -7.04 -3.48
C TYR A 70 -1.67 -6.39 -2.11
N THR A 71 -2.73 -5.75 -1.61
CA THR A 71 -2.83 -5.43 -0.20
C THR A 71 -3.02 -6.70 0.64
N VAL A 72 -2.81 -6.60 1.94
CA VAL A 72 -3.14 -7.71 2.87
C VAL A 72 -4.60 -7.66 3.33
N ALA A 73 -5.22 -6.48 3.23
CA ALA A 73 -6.62 -6.23 3.57
C ALA A 73 -7.07 -4.94 2.88
N PRO A 74 -8.31 -4.86 2.36
CA PRO A 74 -8.84 -3.65 1.72
C PRO A 74 -9.28 -2.60 2.76
N ALA A 75 -8.40 -2.30 3.71
CA ALA A 75 -8.60 -1.30 4.76
C ALA A 75 -7.27 -0.63 5.11
N SER A 76 -7.27 0.69 5.28
CA SER A 76 -6.05 1.49 5.36
C SER A 76 -5.16 1.12 6.54
N MET A 77 -5.72 1.02 7.76
CA MET A 77 -4.92 0.76 8.95
C MET A 77 -4.30 -0.65 8.96
N PRO A 78 -5.03 -1.73 8.68
CA PRO A 78 -4.45 -3.06 8.54
C PRO A 78 -3.34 -3.12 7.49
N ALA A 79 -3.57 -2.53 6.30
CA ALA A 79 -2.59 -2.51 5.21
C ALA A 79 -1.30 -1.77 5.59
N ARG A 80 -1.41 -0.58 6.17
CA ARG A 80 -0.29 0.26 6.59
C ARG A 80 0.49 -0.37 7.75
N CYS A 81 -0.19 -0.91 8.75
CA CYS A 81 0.44 -1.67 9.83
C CYS A 81 1.22 -2.88 9.28
N SER A 82 0.63 -3.59 8.31
CA SER A 82 1.29 -4.73 7.67
C SER A 82 2.51 -4.32 6.83
N MET A 83 2.46 -3.19 6.13
CA MET A 83 3.62 -2.64 5.43
C MET A 83 4.78 -2.37 6.39
N PHE A 84 4.52 -1.74 7.54
CA PHE A 84 5.55 -1.42 8.51
C PHE A 84 6.12 -2.64 9.23
N THR A 85 5.34 -3.67 9.45
CA THR A 85 5.75 -4.84 10.26
C THR A 85 6.07 -6.08 9.44
N GLY A 86 5.73 -6.09 8.15
CA GLY A 86 5.83 -7.28 7.30
C GLY A 86 4.96 -8.44 7.80
N ARG A 87 3.88 -8.16 8.54
CA ARG A 87 3.00 -9.17 9.14
C ARG A 87 1.58 -9.00 8.62
N TYR A 88 0.86 -10.11 8.53
CA TYR A 88 -0.53 -10.11 8.09
C TYR A 88 -1.50 -9.70 9.22
N PRO A 89 -2.73 -9.24 8.90
CA PRO A 89 -3.69 -8.76 9.89
C PRO A 89 -4.02 -9.74 11.02
N THR A 90 -4.05 -11.04 10.76
CA THR A 90 -4.23 -12.06 11.81
C THR A 90 -3.09 -12.08 12.81
N ALA A 91 -1.86 -11.86 12.37
CA ALA A 91 -0.67 -11.85 13.22
C ALA A 91 -0.40 -10.49 13.87
N THR A 92 -0.84 -9.37 13.26
CA THR A 92 -0.76 -8.05 13.89
C THR A 92 -1.92 -7.77 14.83
N HIS A 93 -3.02 -8.51 14.73
CA HIS A 93 -4.32 -8.29 15.36
C HIS A 93 -5.07 -7.05 14.85
N VAL A 94 -4.46 -6.19 14.03
CA VAL A 94 -5.12 -5.02 13.46
C VAL A 94 -5.91 -5.44 12.22
N ARG A 95 -7.21 -5.57 12.36
CA ARG A 95 -8.14 -6.04 11.32
C ARG A 95 -9.09 -4.96 10.83
N THR A 96 -9.20 -3.86 11.55
CA THR A 96 -10.08 -2.73 11.23
C THR A 96 -9.31 -1.41 11.35
N ASN A 97 -9.96 -0.32 10.96
CA ASN A 97 -9.40 1.03 11.15
C ASN A 97 -9.46 1.53 12.61
N HIS A 98 -9.93 0.71 13.55
CA HIS A 98 -10.25 1.16 14.91
C HIS A 98 -9.52 0.38 16.03
N ASN A 99 -8.83 -0.71 15.71
CA ASN A 99 -8.25 -1.56 16.75
C ASN A 99 -6.72 -1.56 16.79
N THR A 100 -6.08 -0.44 16.44
CA THR A 100 -4.62 -0.27 16.57
C THR A 100 -4.08 -0.50 17.98
N PRO A 101 -4.82 -0.22 19.08
CA PRO A 101 -4.33 -0.54 20.43
C PRO A 101 -4.03 -2.03 20.66
N ASP A 102 -4.65 -2.92 19.87
CA ASP A 102 -4.43 -4.37 19.95
C ASP A 102 -3.19 -4.84 19.19
N MET A 103 -2.44 -3.92 18.58
CA MET A 103 -1.32 -4.20 17.70
C MET A 103 -0.27 -5.07 18.35
N TYR A 104 0.07 -6.18 17.66
CA TYR A 104 1.13 -7.09 18.08
C TYR A 104 2.23 -7.19 17.02
N TYR A 105 3.45 -6.85 17.39
CA TYR A 105 4.66 -7.00 16.58
C TYR A 105 5.90 -7.03 17.48
N LYS A 106 7.08 -7.30 16.90
CA LYS A 106 8.34 -7.30 17.63
C LYS A 106 9.19 -6.08 17.31
N LYS A 107 9.29 -5.75 16.04
CA LYS A 107 10.05 -4.63 15.52
C LYS A 107 9.43 -4.22 14.18
N ASP A 108 9.29 -2.93 13.98
CA ASP A 108 8.77 -2.38 12.75
C ASP A 108 9.87 -1.72 11.88
N MET A 109 9.46 -1.27 10.72
CA MET A 109 10.35 -0.65 9.74
C MET A 109 10.99 0.66 10.25
N LEU A 110 10.22 1.48 10.99
CA LEU A 110 10.73 2.74 11.55
C LEU A 110 11.81 2.50 12.60
N GLU A 111 11.61 1.50 13.48
CA GLU A 111 12.61 1.09 14.46
C GLU A 111 13.88 0.59 13.79
N VAL A 112 13.77 -0.21 12.72
CA VAL A 112 14.94 -0.68 11.95
C VAL A 112 15.70 0.51 11.33
N PHE A 113 15.01 1.47 10.72
CA PHE A 113 15.68 2.64 10.15
C PHE A 113 16.42 3.44 11.21
N LYS A 114 15.84 3.67 12.39
CA LYS A 114 16.48 4.37 13.50
C LYS A 114 17.72 3.63 14.01
N GLU A 115 17.64 2.32 14.20
CA GLU A 115 18.78 1.49 14.60
C GLU A 115 19.91 1.52 13.57
N GLN A 116 19.56 1.66 12.29
CA GLN A 116 20.53 1.82 11.21
C GLN A 116 21.06 3.24 11.06
N GLY A 117 20.62 4.19 11.90
CA GLY A 117 21.10 5.58 11.90
C GLY A 117 20.51 6.46 10.81
N TYR A 118 19.37 6.09 10.24
CA TYR A 118 18.66 6.90 9.25
C TYR A 118 17.96 8.09 9.90
N LYS A 119 17.93 9.22 9.19
CA LYS A 119 16.99 10.30 9.46
C LYS A 119 15.63 9.91 8.92
N THR A 120 14.55 10.25 9.61
CA THR A 120 13.21 9.76 9.29
C THR A 120 12.21 10.89 9.09
N ALA A 121 11.39 10.81 8.04
CA ALA A 121 10.35 11.79 7.76
C ALA A 121 9.01 11.14 7.41
N LEU A 122 7.94 11.74 7.92
CA LEU A 122 6.57 11.47 7.51
C LEU A 122 5.94 12.74 6.95
N LEU A 123 5.45 12.66 5.72
CA LEU A 123 4.66 13.71 5.10
C LEU A 123 3.34 13.10 4.62
N GLY A 124 2.24 13.48 5.24
CA GLY A 124 0.91 13.04 4.86
C GLY A 124 0.19 12.17 5.88
N LYS A 125 -0.63 11.25 5.38
CA LYS A 125 -1.50 10.40 6.19
C LYS A 125 -0.71 9.31 6.91
N ASN A 126 -0.69 9.35 8.22
CA ASN A 126 -0.13 8.28 9.05
C ASN A 126 -1.04 7.05 9.01
N HIS A 127 -2.13 7.06 9.72
CA HIS A 127 -3.12 5.99 9.83
C HIS A 127 -2.51 4.57 9.99
N ALA A 128 -1.44 4.48 10.79
CA ALA A 128 -0.76 3.25 11.18
C ALA A 128 -0.54 3.24 12.71
N HIS A 129 0.15 2.22 13.22
CA HIS A 129 0.49 2.14 14.65
C HIS A 129 1.64 3.07 15.07
N VAL A 130 2.51 3.46 14.12
CA VAL A 130 3.59 4.41 14.36
C VAL A 130 3.04 5.81 14.64
N LYS A 131 3.73 6.60 15.46
CA LYS A 131 3.27 7.95 15.83
C LYS A 131 4.09 9.01 15.12
N GLY A 132 3.46 10.10 14.70
CA GLY A 132 4.15 11.21 14.03
C GLY A 132 5.36 11.74 14.82
N LYS A 133 5.26 11.79 16.16
CA LYS A 133 6.36 12.20 17.07
C LYS A 133 7.57 11.26 17.06
N ASP A 134 7.43 10.06 16.52
CA ASP A 134 8.52 9.09 16.43
C ASP A 134 9.41 9.31 15.21
N PHE A 135 9.01 10.18 14.26
CA PHE A 135 9.82 10.63 13.13
C PHE A 135 10.65 11.87 13.52
N ASP A 136 11.82 12.04 12.90
CA ASP A 136 12.64 13.26 13.06
C ASP A 136 11.95 14.49 12.44
N TYR A 137 11.15 14.27 11.38
CA TYR A 137 10.32 15.30 10.75
C TYR A 137 8.94 14.72 10.47
N CYS A 138 7.88 15.46 10.80
CA CYS A 138 6.51 15.04 10.59
C CYS A 138 5.60 16.21 10.23
N GLU A 139 4.94 16.10 9.07
CA GLU A 139 3.79 16.94 8.70
C GLU A 139 2.60 16.08 8.29
N GLU A 140 1.58 16.04 9.13
CA GLU A 140 0.40 15.17 8.89
C GLU A 140 -0.67 15.88 8.06
N TYR A 141 -1.16 15.14 7.06
CA TYR A 141 -2.28 15.50 6.19
C TYR A 141 -3.29 14.36 6.17
N PHE A 142 -4.57 14.68 6.13
CA PHE A 142 -5.65 13.71 6.07
C PHE A 142 -6.65 14.08 4.98
N HIS A 143 -7.72 13.30 4.82
CA HIS A 143 -8.82 13.58 3.87
C HIS A 143 -9.52 14.92 4.12
N TRP A 144 -9.35 15.48 5.32
CA TRP A 144 -9.88 16.79 5.74
C TRP A 144 -8.83 17.90 5.76
N GLY A 145 -7.72 17.71 5.06
CA GLY A 145 -6.64 18.68 4.94
C GLY A 145 -5.49 18.47 5.92
N LYS A 146 -4.66 19.50 6.06
CA LYS A 146 -3.53 19.51 6.99
C LYS A 146 -4.00 19.42 8.45
N ASN A 147 -3.31 18.62 9.26
CA ASN A 147 -3.66 18.45 10.67
C ASN A 147 -3.37 19.72 11.48
N GLN A 148 -2.15 20.29 11.34
CA GLN A 148 -1.83 21.62 11.85
C GLN A 148 -2.18 22.68 10.80
N ARG A 149 -3.21 23.47 11.09
CA ARG A 149 -3.76 24.48 10.16
C ARG A 149 -3.15 25.83 10.49
N ASP A 150 -1.95 26.07 9.99
CA ASP A 150 -1.16 27.24 10.34
C ASP A 150 -1.59 28.50 9.58
N THR A 151 -2.10 28.31 8.34
CA THR A 151 -2.53 29.41 7.48
C THR A 151 -4.05 29.51 7.38
N GLN A 152 -4.56 30.67 6.96
CA GLN A 152 -5.98 30.83 6.67
C GLN A 152 -6.40 29.93 5.51
N GLU A 153 -5.55 29.78 4.47
CA GLU A 153 -5.80 28.86 3.36
C GLU A 153 -5.97 27.40 3.83
N ASP A 154 -5.14 26.92 4.75
CA ASP A 154 -5.28 25.57 5.31
C ASP A 154 -6.59 25.38 6.06
N LYS A 155 -7.05 26.43 6.77
CA LYS A 155 -8.34 26.42 7.47
C LYS A 155 -9.51 26.40 6.50
N ASP A 156 -9.45 27.24 5.48
CA ASP A 156 -10.53 27.38 4.48
C ASP A 156 -10.62 26.12 3.61
N PHE A 157 -9.50 25.55 3.19
CA PHE A 157 -9.46 24.30 2.45
C PHE A 157 -9.96 23.12 3.30
N ALA A 158 -9.55 23.03 4.56
CA ALA A 158 -10.05 22.01 5.47
C ALA A 158 -11.57 22.18 5.74
N TYR A 159 -12.06 23.41 5.88
CA TYR A 159 -13.50 23.66 6.00
C TYR A 159 -14.24 23.19 4.74
N PHE A 160 -13.73 23.50 3.55
CA PHE A 160 -14.28 23.04 2.28
C PHE A 160 -14.35 21.51 2.22
N LEU A 161 -13.25 20.79 2.54
CA LEU A 161 -13.21 19.33 2.50
C LEU A 161 -14.21 18.66 3.46
N ASN A 162 -14.54 19.33 4.57
CA ASN A 162 -15.47 18.80 5.57
C ASN A 162 -16.93 19.23 5.36
N ASN A 163 -17.17 20.29 4.61
CA ASN A 163 -18.49 20.93 4.52
C ASN A 163 -19.49 20.13 3.68
N LYS A 164 -19.03 19.49 2.59
CA LYS A 164 -19.88 18.58 1.81
C LYS A 164 -19.61 17.17 2.28
N ALA A 165 -20.41 16.75 3.22
CA ALA A 165 -20.55 15.38 3.66
C ALA A 165 -19.87 14.34 2.75
N ARG A 166 -18.53 14.29 2.82
CA ARG A 166 -17.68 13.20 2.33
C ARG A 166 -17.83 12.74 0.89
N GLY A 167 -18.04 13.68 -0.08
CA GLY A 167 -17.59 13.16 -1.31
C GLY A 167 -18.28 13.39 -2.60
N GLN A 168 -19.32 14.17 -2.66
CA GLN A 168 -19.98 14.45 -3.93
C GLN A 168 -19.70 15.89 -4.35
N TYR A 169 -18.50 16.12 -4.89
CA TYR A 169 -18.14 17.39 -5.50
C TYR A 169 -18.37 17.30 -7.01
N LEU A 170 -19.38 18.01 -7.49
CA LEU A 170 -19.77 17.97 -8.91
C LEU A 170 -19.17 19.13 -9.70
N GLU A 171 -18.65 20.13 -9.00
CA GLU A 171 -17.97 21.30 -9.55
C GLU A 171 -16.48 21.25 -9.22
N PRO A 172 -15.63 21.95 -9.98
CA PRO A 172 -14.21 22.04 -9.65
C PRO A 172 -14.00 22.66 -8.28
N THR A 173 -13.00 22.16 -7.57
CA THR A 173 -12.61 22.75 -6.27
C THR A 173 -12.27 24.23 -6.45
N PRO A 174 -12.84 25.14 -5.64
CA PRO A 174 -12.64 26.60 -5.78
C PRO A 174 -11.28 27.06 -5.21
N PHE A 175 -10.31 26.16 -5.15
CA PHE A 175 -8.94 26.41 -4.73
C PHE A 175 -7.99 26.03 -5.87
N PRO A 176 -6.84 26.70 -6.00
CA PRO A 176 -5.84 26.33 -7.00
C PRO A 176 -5.21 24.96 -6.68
N ALA A 177 -4.54 24.37 -7.67
CA ALA A 177 -3.88 23.07 -7.51
C ALA A 177 -2.83 23.09 -6.39
N GLU A 178 -2.20 24.23 -6.15
CA GLU A 178 -1.19 24.45 -5.09
C GLU A 178 -1.77 24.28 -3.68
N ALA A 179 -3.07 24.45 -3.50
CA ALA A 179 -3.75 24.21 -2.22
C ALA A 179 -3.97 22.72 -1.92
N GLN A 180 -3.89 21.86 -2.93
CA GLN A 180 -4.10 20.41 -2.78
C GLN A 180 -2.98 19.77 -1.93
N ASN A 181 -3.37 18.81 -1.08
CA ASN A 181 -2.43 18.15 -0.17
C ASN A 181 -1.20 17.57 -0.88
N PRO A 182 -1.31 16.82 -2.02
CA PRO A 182 -0.14 16.26 -2.68
C PRO A 182 0.90 17.31 -3.09
N VAL A 183 0.47 18.50 -3.51
CA VAL A 183 1.37 19.59 -3.92
C VAL A 183 2.12 20.15 -2.72
N LYS A 184 1.40 20.41 -1.61
CA LYS A 184 2.00 20.90 -0.36
C LYS A 184 2.99 19.88 0.21
N MET A 185 2.61 18.60 0.24
CA MET A 185 3.45 17.51 0.73
C MET A 185 4.75 17.37 -0.06
N VAL A 186 4.68 17.35 -1.39
CA VAL A 186 5.88 17.23 -2.24
C VAL A 186 6.80 18.44 -2.10
N THR A 187 6.24 19.64 -1.96
CA THR A 187 7.03 20.85 -1.70
C THR A 187 7.85 20.72 -0.41
N LYS A 188 7.22 20.23 0.65
CA LYS A 188 7.90 20.02 1.94
C LYS A 188 8.89 18.83 1.89
N ALA A 189 8.54 17.76 1.16
CA ALA A 189 9.42 16.60 0.97
C ALA A 189 10.73 16.99 0.30
N LEU A 190 10.67 17.76 -0.77
CA LEU A 190 11.86 18.26 -1.47
C LEU A 190 12.71 19.18 -0.60
N ALA A 191 12.09 20.12 0.11
CA ALA A 191 12.79 21.02 1.00
C ALA A 191 13.49 20.27 2.15
N TRP A 192 12.86 19.24 2.70
CA TRP A 192 13.47 18.43 3.76
C TRP A 192 14.61 17.54 3.21
N ALA A 193 14.40 16.86 2.07
CA ALA A 193 15.42 16.02 1.45
C ALA A 193 16.71 16.81 1.12
N GLU A 194 16.58 18.05 0.66
CA GLU A 194 17.70 18.94 0.39
C GLU A 194 18.59 19.17 1.63
N GLN A 195 17.98 19.23 2.82
CA GLN A 195 18.68 19.41 4.10
C GLN A 195 19.36 18.12 4.60
N GLN A 196 19.06 16.96 4.00
CA GLN A 196 19.58 15.66 4.45
C GLN A 196 20.64 15.07 3.51
N LYS A 197 21.26 15.88 2.62
CA LYS A 197 22.22 15.39 1.61
C LYS A 197 23.40 14.59 2.16
N ASP A 198 23.81 14.88 3.39
CA ASP A 198 24.96 14.25 4.05
C ASP A 198 24.57 13.05 4.94
N SER A 199 23.30 12.66 4.95
CA SER A 199 22.78 11.59 5.82
C SER A 199 21.89 10.65 5.04
N ALA A 200 21.98 9.35 5.28
CA ALA A 200 20.98 8.42 4.79
C ALA A 200 19.63 8.69 5.47
N PHE A 201 18.54 8.66 4.71
CA PHE A 201 17.22 8.94 5.25
C PHE A 201 16.14 7.98 4.73
N PHE A 202 15.11 7.82 5.54
CA PHE A 202 13.84 7.22 5.20
C PHE A 202 12.77 8.30 5.16
N MET A 203 12.03 8.37 4.05
CA MET A 203 10.93 9.32 3.89
C MET A 203 9.66 8.57 3.47
N TRP A 204 8.58 8.77 4.22
CA TRP A 204 7.26 8.28 3.87
C TRP A 204 6.37 9.43 3.41
N VAL A 205 6.18 9.55 2.10
CA VAL A 205 5.24 10.49 1.47
C VAL A 205 3.92 9.76 1.27
N SER A 206 2.99 9.95 2.19
CA SER A 206 1.75 9.20 2.29
C SER A 206 0.56 10.09 1.92
N MET A 207 0.24 10.15 0.61
CA MET A 207 -0.83 10.98 0.08
C MET A 207 -2.20 10.45 0.50
N PRO A 208 -3.08 11.26 1.12
CA PRO A 208 -4.43 10.84 1.46
C PRO A 208 -5.34 10.68 0.24
N GLU A 209 -4.98 11.26 -0.90
CA GLU A 209 -5.67 11.08 -2.19
C GLU A 209 -5.23 9.74 -2.86
N PRO A 210 -6.06 9.17 -3.74
CA PRO A 210 -7.39 9.58 -4.22
C PRO A 210 -8.56 9.16 -3.33
N HIS A 211 -8.35 8.88 -2.03
CA HIS A 211 -9.44 8.62 -1.09
C HIS A 211 -10.45 9.79 -1.10
N ASN A 212 -11.72 9.50 -0.94
CA ASN A 212 -12.73 10.56 -0.85
C ASN A 212 -12.43 11.57 0.30
N PRO A 213 -12.86 12.83 0.17
CA PRO A 213 -13.82 13.38 -0.78
C PRO A 213 -13.27 13.41 -2.21
N TYR A 214 -14.07 12.94 -3.19
CA TYR A 214 -13.70 12.99 -4.60
C TYR A 214 -13.85 14.41 -5.11
N GLN A 215 -12.82 15.21 -4.95
CA GLN A 215 -12.75 16.61 -5.32
C GLN A 215 -11.42 16.91 -6.03
N ILE A 216 -11.44 17.77 -6.99
CA ILE A 216 -10.23 18.19 -7.68
C ILE A 216 -10.38 19.57 -8.31
N SER A 217 -9.31 20.35 -8.33
CA SER A 217 -9.27 21.66 -8.97
C SER A 217 -8.97 21.56 -10.47
N GLU A 218 -9.19 22.66 -11.19
CA GLU A 218 -8.68 22.79 -12.55
C GLU A 218 -7.14 22.77 -12.55
N PRO A 219 -6.50 22.28 -13.61
CA PRO A 219 -7.09 21.76 -14.86
C PRO A 219 -7.53 20.29 -14.80
N TYR A 220 -7.29 19.60 -13.69
CA TYR A 220 -7.53 18.17 -13.53
C TYR A 220 -9.00 17.78 -13.58
N PHE A 221 -9.89 18.67 -13.14
CA PHE A 221 -11.34 18.47 -13.21
C PHE A 221 -11.83 18.33 -14.66
N SER A 222 -11.39 19.21 -15.55
CA SER A 222 -11.78 19.20 -16.96
C SER A 222 -11.07 18.16 -17.79
N MET A 223 -9.91 17.62 -17.33
CA MET A 223 -9.18 16.57 -18.04
C MET A 223 -9.99 15.30 -18.23
N PHE A 224 -10.84 14.96 -17.27
CA PHE A 224 -11.61 13.71 -17.24
C PHE A 224 -13.11 14.00 -17.26
N SER A 225 -13.57 14.41 -18.44
CA SER A 225 -15.00 14.64 -18.70
C SER A 225 -15.78 13.32 -18.60
N PRO A 226 -16.89 13.28 -17.86
CA PRO A 226 -17.68 12.07 -17.62
C PRO A 226 -18.02 11.26 -18.86
N GLU A 227 -18.29 11.96 -19.97
CA GLU A 227 -18.74 11.35 -21.24
C GLU A 227 -17.61 10.56 -21.94
N LYS A 228 -16.35 10.84 -21.60
CA LYS A 228 -15.16 10.20 -22.20
C LYS A 228 -14.61 9.04 -21.36
N ILE A 229 -15.09 8.90 -20.12
CA ILE A 229 -14.59 7.86 -19.23
C ILE A 229 -15.19 6.51 -19.62
N PRO A 230 -14.37 5.47 -19.85
CA PRO A 230 -14.89 4.13 -20.13
C PRO A 230 -15.88 3.66 -19.08
N ALA A 231 -16.87 2.89 -19.50
CA ALA A 231 -17.78 2.23 -18.56
C ALA A 231 -17.00 1.29 -17.62
N THR A 232 -17.53 1.04 -16.44
CA THR A 232 -17.07 0.00 -15.53
C THR A 232 -17.33 -1.39 -16.10
N LEU A 233 -16.59 -2.39 -15.63
CA LEU A 233 -16.80 -3.79 -16.01
C LEU A 233 -18.13 -4.32 -15.46
N THR A 234 -18.60 -3.74 -14.37
CA THR A 234 -19.81 -4.16 -13.64
C THR A 234 -20.75 -2.99 -13.40
N SER A 235 -21.98 -3.30 -13.08
CA SER A 235 -23.04 -2.33 -12.80
C SER A 235 -23.81 -2.69 -11.53
N ARG A 236 -24.72 -1.81 -11.11
CA ARG A 236 -25.64 -2.09 -9.99
C ARG A 236 -26.46 -3.38 -10.18
N ASN A 237 -26.77 -3.74 -11.42
CA ASN A 237 -27.52 -4.95 -11.74
C ASN A 237 -26.75 -6.26 -11.46
N ASP A 238 -25.44 -6.18 -11.28
CA ASP A 238 -24.59 -7.34 -11.00
C ASP A 238 -24.47 -7.66 -9.50
N LEU A 239 -24.96 -6.79 -8.61
CA LEU A 239 -24.90 -6.99 -7.16
C LEU A 239 -25.51 -8.29 -6.68
N SER A 240 -26.64 -8.70 -7.25
CA SER A 240 -27.31 -9.96 -6.90
C SER A 240 -26.43 -11.20 -7.11
N LYS A 241 -25.39 -11.10 -7.97
CA LYS A 241 -24.42 -12.17 -8.21
C LYS A 241 -23.30 -12.19 -7.16
N LYS A 242 -23.11 -11.10 -6.41
CA LYS A 242 -22.09 -10.95 -5.38
C LYS A 242 -22.60 -11.26 -3.97
N GLY A 243 -23.92 -11.34 -3.80
CA GLY A 243 -24.55 -11.72 -2.54
C GLY A 243 -24.91 -10.54 -1.62
N ASN A 244 -25.56 -10.90 -0.53
CA ASN A 244 -26.31 -9.99 0.35
C ASN A 244 -25.48 -8.83 0.92
N LYS A 245 -24.22 -9.06 1.28
CA LYS A 245 -23.35 -8.01 1.82
C LYS A 245 -23.15 -6.84 0.86
N TYR A 246 -23.00 -7.13 -0.43
CA TYR A 246 -22.86 -6.09 -1.46
C TYR A 246 -24.15 -5.30 -1.66
N GLU A 247 -25.32 -5.98 -1.60
CA GLU A 247 -26.62 -5.31 -1.68
C GLU A 247 -26.86 -4.39 -0.49
N ILE A 248 -26.51 -4.83 0.73
CA ILE A 248 -26.59 -4.01 1.94
C ILE A 248 -25.68 -2.78 1.84
N LEU A 249 -24.44 -2.96 1.38
CA LEU A 249 -23.53 -1.81 1.16
C LEU A 249 -24.13 -0.81 0.18
N ALA A 250 -24.73 -1.30 -0.91
CA ALA A 250 -25.39 -0.47 -1.90
C ALA A 250 -26.56 0.34 -1.32
N GLU A 251 -27.39 -0.28 -0.50
CA GLU A 251 -28.50 0.38 0.21
C GLU A 251 -28.00 1.47 1.16
N LEU A 252 -26.89 1.19 1.88
CA LEU A 252 -26.23 2.17 2.75
C LEU A 252 -25.69 3.37 1.96
N GLU A 253 -25.03 3.11 0.83
CA GLU A 253 -24.52 4.17 -0.04
C GLU A 253 -25.64 4.99 -0.65
N ASP A 254 -26.73 4.37 -1.12
CA ASP A 254 -27.89 5.06 -1.68
C ASP A 254 -28.58 5.94 -0.63
N THR A 255 -28.64 5.48 0.62
CA THR A 255 -29.16 6.27 1.75
C THR A 255 -28.27 7.48 2.04
N ALA A 256 -26.95 7.26 2.08
CA ALA A 256 -25.96 8.31 2.35
C ALA A 256 -25.80 9.30 1.18
N CYS A 257 -25.99 8.80 -0.05
CA CYS A 257 -25.77 9.54 -1.30
C CYS A 257 -26.95 9.32 -2.25
N PRO A 258 -28.12 9.96 -2.03
CA PRO A 258 -29.37 9.66 -2.77
C PRO A 258 -29.28 9.84 -4.30
N ASN A 259 -28.32 10.63 -4.78
CA ASN A 259 -28.09 10.87 -6.22
C ASN A 259 -26.89 10.10 -6.78
N LEU A 260 -26.36 9.13 -6.04
CA LEU A 260 -25.11 8.45 -6.41
C LEU A 260 -25.09 7.97 -7.85
N ALA A 261 -26.12 7.28 -8.31
CA ALA A 261 -26.18 6.75 -9.67
C ALA A 261 -26.05 7.84 -10.76
N LYS A 262 -26.63 9.03 -10.52
CA LYS A 262 -26.53 10.18 -11.42
C LYS A 262 -25.15 10.83 -11.37
N ASP A 263 -24.58 10.94 -10.18
CA ASP A 263 -23.35 11.71 -9.91
C ASP A 263 -22.08 10.86 -10.16
N LEU A 264 -22.21 9.55 -10.17
CA LEU A 264 -21.11 8.59 -10.28
C LEU A 264 -20.16 8.85 -11.46
N PRO A 265 -20.62 9.16 -12.68
CA PRO A 265 -19.70 9.46 -13.78
C PRO A 265 -18.78 10.65 -13.46
N ARG A 266 -19.30 11.72 -12.80
CA ARG A 266 -18.48 12.87 -12.40
C ARG A 266 -17.53 12.51 -11.26
N LEU A 267 -17.97 11.74 -10.27
CA LEU A 267 -17.12 11.29 -9.17
C LEU A 267 -15.95 10.43 -9.69
N ARG A 268 -16.19 9.58 -10.68
CA ARG A 268 -15.13 8.83 -11.38
C ARG A 268 -14.15 9.77 -12.08
N GLY A 269 -14.65 10.83 -12.73
CA GLY A 269 -13.79 11.85 -13.35
C GLY A 269 -12.91 12.56 -12.33
N ASN A 270 -13.46 12.90 -11.17
CA ASN A 270 -12.70 13.52 -10.08
C ASN A 270 -11.62 12.57 -9.55
N TYR A 271 -11.95 11.29 -9.36
CA TYR A 271 -10.98 10.27 -8.94
C TYR A 271 -9.81 10.15 -9.93
N LEU A 272 -10.08 10.12 -11.25
CA LEU A 272 -9.04 10.12 -12.27
C LEU A 272 -8.22 11.43 -12.27
N GLY A 273 -8.86 12.57 -12.05
CA GLY A 273 -8.20 13.86 -11.88
C GLY A 273 -7.27 13.91 -10.67
N MET A 274 -7.69 13.33 -9.55
CA MET A 274 -6.85 13.19 -8.35
C MET A 274 -5.64 12.29 -8.63
N LEU A 275 -5.83 11.16 -9.33
CA LEU A 275 -4.74 10.29 -9.75
C LEU A 275 -3.74 11.02 -10.66
N ARG A 276 -4.22 11.85 -11.58
CA ARG A 276 -3.34 12.63 -12.45
C ARG A 276 -2.55 13.69 -11.69
N LEU A 277 -3.15 14.38 -10.73
CA LEU A 277 -2.43 15.30 -9.84
C LEU A 277 -1.33 14.55 -9.06
N ILE A 278 -1.63 13.38 -8.51
CA ILE A 278 -0.68 12.53 -7.80
C ILE A 278 0.49 12.14 -8.72
N ASP A 279 0.20 11.76 -9.96
CA ASP A 279 1.21 11.39 -10.95
C ASP A 279 2.15 12.55 -11.26
N ASP A 280 1.59 13.75 -11.49
CA ASP A 280 2.36 14.97 -11.73
C ASP A 280 3.21 15.35 -10.49
N GLN A 281 2.71 15.15 -9.27
CA GLN A 281 3.50 15.40 -8.06
C GLN A 281 4.56 14.30 -7.81
N THR A 282 4.29 13.05 -8.17
CA THR A 282 5.27 11.97 -8.14
C THR A 282 6.42 12.27 -9.11
N LYS A 283 6.09 12.75 -10.32
CA LYS A 283 7.07 13.25 -11.29
C LYS A 283 7.92 14.35 -10.69
N ARG A 284 7.28 15.39 -10.14
CA ARG A 284 7.97 16.52 -9.52
C ARG A 284 8.93 16.09 -8.41
N LEU A 285 8.52 15.15 -7.56
CA LEU A 285 9.36 14.63 -6.48
C LEU A 285 10.60 13.91 -7.04
N ILE A 286 10.42 12.98 -7.96
CA ILE A 286 11.53 12.20 -8.55
C ILE A 286 12.48 13.10 -9.36
N GLU A 287 11.96 14.03 -10.17
CA GLU A 287 12.77 15.00 -10.90
C GLU A 287 13.55 15.94 -9.96
N GLY A 288 12.94 16.35 -8.84
CA GLY A 288 13.59 17.11 -7.80
C GLY A 288 14.76 16.35 -7.15
N PHE A 289 14.59 15.05 -6.90
CA PHE A 289 15.68 14.18 -6.42
C PHE A 289 16.81 14.04 -7.44
N LYS A 290 16.49 13.96 -8.75
CA LYS A 290 17.50 13.95 -9.81
C LYS A 290 18.27 15.26 -9.85
N ALA A 291 17.57 16.40 -9.78
CA ALA A 291 18.19 17.71 -9.78
C ALA A 291 19.08 17.95 -8.56
N ALA A 292 18.71 17.38 -7.39
CA ALA A 292 19.50 17.44 -6.16
C ALA A 292 20.67 16.43 -6.12
N GLY A 293 20.83 15.54 -7.12
CA GLY A 293 21.84 14.48 -7.15
C GLY A 293 21.59 13.34 -6.16
N LEU A 294 20.36 13.19 -5.69
CA LEU A 294 19.97 12.19 -4.70
C LEU A 294 19.40 10.90 -5.31
N TYR A 295 18.95 10.94 -6.58
CA TYR A 295 18.20 9.86 -7.21
C TYR A 295 18.99 8.54 -7.26
N GLU A 296 20.26 8.59 -7.68
CA GLU A 296 21.11 7.42 -7.89
C GLU A 296 21.40 6.64 -6.58
N ASN A 297 21.30 7.32 -5.43
CA ASN A 297 21.44 6.70 -4.11
C ASN A 297 20.11 6.59 -3.37
N THR A 298 18.98 6.57 -4.07
CA THR A 298 17.65 6.48 -3.44
C THR A 298 16.85 5.34 -4.03
N ILE A 299 16.28 4.50 -3.17
CA ILE A 299 15.26 3.49 -3.51
C ILE A 299 13.90 4.16 -3.41
N PHE A 300 13.15 4.17 -4.51
CA PHE A 300 11.76 4.62 -4.54
C PHE A 300 10.82 3.42 -4.58
N VAL A 301 9.82 3.44 -3.70
CA VAL A 301 8.71 2.48 -3.68
C VAL A 301 7.42 3.25 -3.88
N ILE A 302 6.71 3.01 -4.96
CA ILE A 302 5.45 3.68 -5.28
C ILE A 302 4.35 2.63 -5.20
N LEU A 303 3.38 2.83 -4.29
CA LEU A 303 2.31 1.85 -4.05
C LEU A 303 1.06 2.53 -3.46
N SER A 304 -0.02 1.76 -3.35
CA SER A 304 -1.20 2.13 -2.57
C SER A 304 -1.42 1.18 -1.39
N ASP A 305 -2.19 1.60 -0.40
CA ASP A 305 -2.59 0.73 0.71
C ASP A 305 -3.71 -0.26 0.30
N HIS A 306 -4.67 0.14 -0.51
CA HIS A 306 -5.73 -0.68 -1.12
C HIS A 306 -6.35 0.08 -2.30
N GLY A 307 -7.32 -0.52 -2.99
CA GLY A 307 -8.07 0.10 -4.08
C GLY A 307 -9.40 0.74 -3.66
N ASP A 308 -10.25 0.99 -4.65
CA ASP A 308 -11.56 1.66 -4.58
C ASP A 308 -12.52 0.99 -5.56
N TYR A 309 -13.79 0.92 -5.25
CA TYR A 309 -14.78 0.47 -6.24
C TYR A 309 -14.82 1.38 -7.47
N CYS A 310 -14.74 2.69 -7.29
CA CYS A 310 -14.72 3.70 -8.36
C CYS A 310 -15.75 3.43 -9.46
N GLY A 311 -16.96 3.03 -9.04
CA GLY A 311 -18.08 2.74 -9.90
C GLY A 311 -18.32 1.26 -10.22
N GLU A 312 -17.38 0.34 -9.91
CA GLU A 312 -17.66 -1.09 -10.04
C GLU A 312 -18.84 -1.48 -9.15
N TYR A 313 -19.72 -2.30 -9.67
CA TYR A 313 -21.01 -2.67 -9.05
C TYR A 313 -21.91 -1.47 -8.73
N GLY A 314 -21.64 -0.30 -9.31
CA GLY A 314 -22.29 0.97 -8.98
C GLY A 314 -21.92 1.51 -7.59
N LEU A 315 -20.84 1.01 -6.98
CA LEU A 315 -20.36 1.38 -5.66
C LEU A 315 -19.18 2.37 -5.74
N ILE A 316 -18.92 3.05 -4.62
CA ILE A 316 -17.77 3.92 -4.42
C ILE A 316 -17.02 3.51 -3.15
N ARG A 317 -15.80 4.02 -2.98
CA ARG A 317 -15.00 3.77 -1.78
C ARG A 317 -14.60 2.30 -1.63
N LYS A 318 -14.66 1.79 -0.43
CA LYS A 318 -14.38 0.39 -0.04
C LYS A 318 -15.47 -0.10 0.92
N GLY A 319 -15.46 -1.37 1.25
CA GLY A 319 -16.43 -1.95 2.18
C GLY A 319 -16.35 -3.45 2.19
N VAL A 320 -17.29 -4.10 1.53
CA VAL A 320 -17.41 -5.57 1.53
C VAL A 320 -16.49 -6.25 0.54
N GLY A 321 -16.17 -7.50 0.79
CA GLY A 321 -15.51 -8.39 -0.13
C GLY A 321 -14.06 -8.03 -0.44
N VAL A 322 -13.50 -8.85 -1.29
CA VAL A 322 -12.09 -8.77 -1.72
C VAL A 322 -11.95 -8.75 -3.25
N PRO A 323 -12.76 -7.94 -3.99
CA PRO A 323 -12.65 -7.87 -5.45
C PRO A 323 -11.31 -7.25 -5.86
N GLU A 324 -10.88 -7.50 -7.12
CA GLU A 324 -9.61 -7.00 -7.65
C GLU A 324 -9.50 -5.46 -7.54
N CYS A 325 -10.59 -4.74 -7.75
CA CYS A 325 -10.62 -3.28 -7.63
C CYS A 325 -10.28 -2.76 -6.23
N LEU A 326 -10.46 -3.57 -5.18
CA LEU A 326 -10.10 -3.22 -3.80
C LEU A 326 -8.76 -3.81 -3.35
N THR A 327 -8.38 -4.97 -3.87
CA THR A 327 -7.26 -5.75 -3.32
C THR A 327 -5.99 -5.66 -4.13
N ARG A 328 -6.07 -5.46 -5.45
CA ARG A 328 -4.92 -5.25 -6.30
C ARG A 328 -4.47 -3.78 -6.27
N ILE A 329 -3.20 -3.56 -6.01
CA ILE A 329 -2.60 -2.23 -5.83
C ILE A 329 -1.49 -1.99 -6.86
N PRO A 330 -1.22 -0.75 -7.26
CA PRO A 330 0.00 -0.45 -8.00
C PRO A 330 1.22 -0.69 -7.11
N MET A 331 2.30 -1.23 -7.70
CA MET A 331 3.59 -1.35 -7.02
C MET A 331 4.72 -1.21 -8.03
N ILE A 332 5.52 -0.14 -7.87
CA ILE A 332 6.68 0.19 -8.70
C ILE A 332 7.89 0.39 -7.79
N TRP A 333 9.03 -0.18 -8.17
CA TRP A 333 10.32 0.02 -7.51
C TRP A 333 11.28 0.67 -8.51
N ALA A 334 11.95 1.75 -8.10
CA ALA A 334 12.85 2.53 -8.97
C ALA A 334 14.07 3.03 -8.21
N GLY A 335 15.11 3.43 -8.94
CA GLY A 335 16.31 4.07 -8.41
C GLY A 335 17.44 3.10 -8.07
N TYR A 336 18.05 3.26 -6.89
CA TYR A 336 19.29 2.56 -6.50
C TYR A 336 19.22 1.04 -6.65
N ASN A 337 20.13 0.48 -7.45
CA ASN A 337 20.27 -0.96 -7.71
C ASN A 337 19.02 -1.67 -8.27
N ILE A 338 18.03 -0.94 -8.77
CA ILE A 338 16.86 -1.55 -9.42
C ILE A 338 17.21 -1.87 -10.88
N HIS A 339 17.08 -3.13 -11.26
CA HIS A 339 17.36 -3.62 -12.61
C HIS A 339 16.11 -3.53 -13.49
N PRO A 340 16.09 -2.64 -14.51
CA PRO A 340 14.91 -2.42 -15.34
C PRO A 340 14.36 -3.70 -15.99
N GLN A 341 13.03 -3.80 -16.05
CA GLN A 341 12.32 -4.88 -16.74
C GLN A 341 11.35 -4.29 -17.77
N LYS A 342 11.30 -4.88 -18.96
CA LYS A 342 10.41 -4.41 -20.05
C LYS A 342 8.94 -4.79 -19.87
N SER A 343 8.66 -5.72 -18.99
CA SER A 343 7.33 -6.26 -18.68
C SER A 343 7.14 -6.32 -17.16
N PRO A 344 5.90 -6.45 -16.67
CA PRO A 344 5.69 -6.68 -15.24
C PRO A 344 6.41 -7.95 -14.78
N MET A 345 6.84 -7.95 -13.52
CA MET A 345 7.42 -9.15 -12.91
C MET A 345 6.35 -10.23 -12.79
N ASP A 346 6.66 -11.43 -13.27
CA ASP A 346 5.78 -12.59 -13.10
C ASP A 346 5.87 -13.14 -11.67
N ALA A 347 5.28 -12.39 -10.75
CA ALA A 347 5.32 -12.68 -9.32
C ALA A 347 4.09 -12.11 -8.62
N HIS A 348 3.48 -12.89 -7.73
CA HIS A 348 2.44 -12.41 -6.83
C HIS A 348 3.08 -11.87 -5.57
N VAL A 349 2.92 -10.58 -5.33
CA VAL A 349 3.59 -9.88 -4.22
C VAL A 349 2.57 -9.17 -3.34
N SER A 350 2.95 -8.96 -2.08
CA SER A 350 2.11 -8.34 -1.07
C SER A 350 2.72 -7.03 -0.56
N ILE A 351 1.89 -6.12 -0.08
CA ILE A 351 2.34 -4.95 0.66
C ILE A 351 3.19 -5.34 1.90
N ALA A 352 2.96 -6.53 2.47
CA ALA A 352 3.77 -7.07 3.57
C ALA A 352 5.21 -7.41 3.16
N ASP A 353 5.47 -7.57 1.85
CA ASP A 353 6.80 -7.88 1.30
C ASP A 353 7.72 -6.62 1.27
N VAL A 354 7.17 -5.41 1.46
CA VAL A 354 7.92 -4.15 1.43
C VAL A 354 8.97 -4.10 2.53
N PHE A 355 8.59 -4.35 3.77
CA PHE A 355 9.51 -4.26 4.91
C PHE A 355 10.71 -5.21 4.82
N PRO A 356 10.57 -6.54 4.62
CA PRO A 356 11.73 -7.42 4.48
C PRO A 356 12.58 -7.09 3.24
N THR A 357 11.99 -6.53 2.18
CA THR A 357 12.73 -6.05 1.01
C THR A 357 13.63 -4.89 1.37
N ILE A 358 13.10 -3.91 2.10
CA ILE A 358 13.88 -2.75 2.59
C ILE A 358 14.99 -3.21 3.52
N CYS A 359 14.72 -4.10 4.49
CA CYS A 359 15.77 -4.66 5.35
C CYS A 359 16.92 -5.21 4.53
N THR A 360 16.62 -6.06 3.54
CA THR A 360 17.64 -6.64 2.65
C THR A 360 18.40 -5.56 1.85
N ALA A 361 17.69 -4.56 1.35
CA ALA A 361 18.25 -3.49 0.52
C ALA A 361 19.26 -2.62 1.29
N ILE A 362 19.00 -2.34 2.56
CA ILE A 362 19.86 -1.51 3.42
C ILE A 362 20.89 -2.35 4.22
N GLY A 363 20.93 -3.66 4.02
CA GLY A 363 21.84 -4.56 4.72
C GLY A 363 21.48 -4.81 6.19
N ALA A 364 20.22 -4.62 6.57
CA ALA A 364 19.71 -4.93 7.90
C ALA A 364 19.13 -6.34 7.95
N ASP A 365 19.17 -6.95 9.14
CA ASP A 365 18.51 -8.23 9.36
C ASP A 365 16.98 -8.07 9.31
N ILE A 366 16.29 -9.04 8.70
CA ILE A 366 14.83 -9.11 8.75
C ILE A 366 14.43 -9.53 10.17
N PRO A 367 13.62 -8.71 10.90
CA PRO A 367 13.22 -9.03 12.26
C PRO A 367 12.47 -10.36 12.38
N LEU A 368 12.52 -10.96 13.56
CA LEU A 368 11.77 -12.18 13.84
C LEU A 368 10.27 -11.90 13.84
N GLY A 369 9.50 -12.84 13.29
CA GLY A 369 8.05 -12.73 13.16
C GLY A 369 7.56 -11.97 11.92
N VAL A 370 8.46 -11.42 11.10
CA VAL A 370 8.11 -10.94 9.75
C VAL A 370 7.65 -12.11 8.91
N GLN A 371 6.51 -11.96 8.25
CA GLN A 371 5.88 -12.99 7.41
C GLN A 371 5.98 -12.68 5.92
N GLY A 372 6.19 -11.40 5.56
CA GLY A 372 6.49 -10.96 4.20
C GLY A 372 7.85 -11.49 3.71
N ARG A 373 8.06 -11.45 2.40
CA ARG A 373 9.20 -12.03 1.68
C ARG A 373 10.01 -10.91 1.01
N SER A 374 11.33 -11.01 1.02
CA SER A 374 12.16 -10.01 0.35
C SER A 374 12.07 -10.12 -1.17
N LEU A 375 11.69 -9.04 -1.82
CA LEU A 375 11.69 -8.89 -3.29
C LEU A 375 13.09 -8.51 -3.81
N TRP A 376 14.04 -8.20 -2.94
CA TRP A 376 15.34 -7.63 -3.32
C TRP A 376 16.13 -8.44 -4.36
N PRO A 377 16.19 -9.79 -4.29
CA PRO A 377 16.84 -10.57 -5.35
C PRO A 377 16.23 -10.33 -6.73
N MET A 378 14.90 -10.34 -6.86
CA MET A 378 14.26 -10.10 -8.17
C MET A 378 14.40 -8.66 -8.64
N LEU A 379 14.37 -7.68 -7.72
CA LEU A 379 14.55 -6.27 -8.04
C LEU A 379 15.96 -5.95 -8.55
N THR A 380 16.96 -6.71 -8.11
CA THR A 380 18.38 -6.58 -8.50
C THR A 380 18.84 -7.56 -9.57
N GLY A 381 17.91 -8.25 -10.24
CA GLY A 381 18.22 -9.22 -11.29
C GLY A 381 18.88 -10.51 -10.82
N LYS A 382 18.84 -10.81 -9.54
CA LYS A 382 19.37 -12.05 -8.97
C LYS A 382 18.35 -13.17 -9.02
N SER A 383 18.83 -14.43 -8.96
CA SER A 383 17.99 -15.62 -8.87
C SER A 383 17.14 -15.63 -7.60
N TYR A 384 15.91 -16.13 -7.72
CA TYR A 384 14.98 -16.34 -6.62
C TYR A 384 14.06 -17.53 -6.92
N PRO A 385 13.53 -18.24 -5.90
CA PRO A 385 12.64 -19.37 -6.11
C PRO A 385 11.27 -18.89 -6.60
N LYS A 386 10.96 -19.08 -7.88
CA LYS A 386 9.69 -18.63 -8.50
C LYS A 386 8.46 -19.16 -7.75
N LYS A 387 8.54 -20.38 -7.22
CA LYS A 387 7.46 -20.99 -6.43
C LYS A 387 7.09 -20.14 -5.20
N GLU A 388 8.04 -19.39 -4.62
CA GLU A 388 7.80 -18.51 -3.48
C GLU A 388 6.77 -17.43 -3.80
N PHE A 389 6.74 -16.96 -5.05
CA PHE A 389 5.90 -15.88 -5.53
C PHE A 389 4.80 -16.33 -6.50
N SER A 390 4.40 -17.61 -6.43
CA SER A 390 3.34 -18.16 -7.29
C SER A 390 1.93 -17.80 -6.84
N SER A 391 1.78 -17.30 -5.61
CA SER A 391 0.48 -16.93 -5.04
C SER A 391 0.61 -15.83 -3.99
N VAL A 392 -0.54 -15.25 -3.61
CA VAL A 392 -0.68 -14.25 -2.55
C VAL A 392 -2.02 -14.43 -1.83
N ILE A 393 -2.08 -14.02 -0.56
CA ILE A 393 -3.30 -14.05 0.25
C ILE A 393 -3.75 -12.64 0.63
N VAL A 394 -5.06 -12.45 0.75
CA VAL A 394 -5.70 -11.26 1.34
C VAL A 394 -6.67 -11.69 2.43
N GLN A 395 -6.70 -10.95 3.52
CA GLN A 395 -7.54 -11.22 4.69
C GLN A 395 -8.51 -10.06 4.89
N GLN A 396 -9.81 -10.36 5.03
CA GLN A 396 -10.81 -9.37 5.37
C GLN A 396 -11.66 -9.84 6.54
N GLY A 397 -12.18 -8.85 7.26
CA GLY A 397 -13.12 -9.05 8.35
C GLY A 397 -12.47 -9.23 9.71
N PHE A 398 -13.21 -8.80 10.71
CA PHE A 398 -12.78 -8.81 12.12
C PHE A 398 -13.39 -9.97 12.93
N GLY A 399 -14.12 -10.87 12.27
CA GLY A 399 -14.80 -11.98 12.90
C GLY A 399 -16.27 -11.66 13.26
N GLY A 400 -16.86 -12.52 14.08
CA GLY A 400 -18.27 -12.44 14.43
C GLY A 400 -19.19 -12.94 13.33
N GLU A 401 -20.48 -12.70 13.51
CA GLU A 401 -21.51 -13.03 12.53
C GLU A 401 -21.56 -11.98 11.41
N ASP A 402 -22.01 -12.41 10.24
CA ASP A 402 -22.28 -11.48 9.15
C ASP A 402 -23.45 -10.56 9.54
N PHE A 403 -23.31 -9.31 9.19
CA PHE A 403 -24.39 -8.34 9.28
C PHE A 403 -25.59 -8.75 8.39
N THR A 404 -26.81 -8.68 8.95
CA THR A 404 -28.04 -9.02 8.24
C THR A 404 -28.93 -7.81 8.04
N ARG A 405 -29.85 -7.86 7.06
CA ARG A 405 -30.81 -6.77 6.80
C ARG A 405 -31.77 -6.48 7.94
N ASP A 406 -32.03 -7.50 8.77
CA ASP A 406 -33.00 -7.42 9.86
C ASP A 406 -32.41 -6.71 11.11
N GLU A 407 -31.10 -6.49 11.14
CA GLU A 407 -30.46 -5.76 12.20
C GLU A 407 -30.65 -4.25 12.00
N PRO A 408 -31.13 -3.52 13.03
CA PRO A 408 -31.20 -2.07 12.93
C PRO A 408 -29.79 -1.51 12.78
N LEU A 409 -29.58 -0.70 11.75
CA LEU A 409 -28.36 0.08 11.55
C LEU A 409 -28.26 1.15 12.63
N THR A 410 -27.87 0.75 13.84
CA THR A 410 -27.60 1.66 14.94
C THR A 410 -26.14 2.11 14.85
N PHE A 411 -25.94 3.37 14.58
CA PHE A 411 -24.62 3.98 14.65
C PHE A 411 -24.33 4.31 16.12
N ALA A 412 -23.19 3.83 16.62
CA ALA A 412 -22.77 4.05 17.98
C ALA A 412 -22.90 5.54 18.36
N LYS A 413 -23.76 5.83 19.32
CA LYS A 413 -24.04 7.11 19.98
C LYS A 413 -24.91 8.15 19.26
N GLU A 414 -25.22 8.09 17.97
CA GLU A 414 -25.91 9.17 17.29
C GLU A 414 -27.25 8.83 16.62
N GLY A 415 -27.77 7.62 16.85
CA GLY A 415 -29.08 7.23 16.34
C GLY A 415 -29.06 6.71 14.89
N ALA A 416 -30.25 6.41 14.38
CA ALA A 416 -30.45 5.82 13.06
C ALA A 416 -29.90 6.68 11.93
N LEU A 417 -29.50 6.04 10.83
CA LEU A 417 -29.23 6.68 9.52
C LEU A 417 -30.31 7.73 9.24
N GLN A 418 -29.90 9.00 9.23
CA GLN A 418 -30.78 10.06 8.76
C GLN A 418 -30.48 10.36 7.30
N PRO A 419 -31.49 10.56 6.45
CA PRO A 419 -31.28 11.07 5.10
C PRO A 419 -30.39 12.31 5.15
N ASN A 420 -29.37 12.37 4.32
CA ASN A 420 -28.36 13.45 4.25
C ASN A 420 -27.39 13.58 5.43
N LYS A 421 -27.47 12.74 6.47
CA LYS A 421 -26.34 12.52 7.36
C LYS A 421 -25.67 11.24 6.91
N ILE A 422 -24.58 11.40 6.23
CA ILE A 422 -23.74 10.26 5.87
C ILE A 422 -23.40 9.56 7.16
N ALA A 423 -23.77 8.28 7.24
CA ALA A 423 -23.19 7.38 8.18
C ALA A 423 -21.69 7.64 8.19
N HIS A 424 -21.10 7.82 9.35
CA HIS A 424 -19.68 8.08 9.42
C HIS A 424 -18.98 7.05 8.56
N PHE A 425 -18.11 7.49 7.66
CA PHE A 425 -17.43 6.63 6.69
C PHE A 425 -16.80 5.39 7.35
N ASP A 426 -16.32 5.56 8.58
CA ASP A 426 -15.76 4.50 9.40
C ASP A 426 -16.80 3.45 9.83
N GLU A 427 -18.04 3.85 10.03
CA GLU A 427 -19.13 2.95 10.37
C GLU A 427 -19.54 2.08 9.19
N LEU A 428 -19.60 2.63 7.97
CA LEU A 428 -19.78 1.84 6.74
C LEU A 428 -18.70 0.78 6.59
N ASN A 429 -17.43 1.12 6.84
CA ASN A 429 -16.32 0.17 6.81
C ASN A 429 -16.43 -0.89 7.92
N THR A 430 -16.81 -0.50 9.13
CA THR A 430 -16.88 -1.42 10.27
C THR A 430 -17.99 -2.44 10.08
N TRP A 431 -19.18 -2.01 9.74
CA TRP A 431 -20.34 -2.89 9.56
C TRP A 431 -20.16 -3.86 8.41
N THR A 432 -19.71 -3.38 7.28
CA THR A 432 -19.56 -4.19 6.08
C THR A 432 -18.35 -5.13 6.12
N GLN A 433 -17.46 -4.96 7.08
CA GLN A 433 -16.30 -5.84 7.32
C GLN A 433 -16.57 -6.89 8.41
N SER A 434 -17.81 -7.06 8.88
CA SER A 434 -18.18 -8.16 9.78
C SER A 434 -17.97 -9.53 9.13
N GLY A 435 -17.85 -10.58 9.96
CA GLY A 435 -17.49 -11.91 9.50
C GLY A 435 -16.00 -12.04 9.21
N THR A 436 -15.64 -13.03 8.45
CA THR A 436 -14.24 -13.30 8.06
C THR A 436 -14.19 -13.85 6.66
N GLU A 437 -13.39 -13.27 5.81
CA GLU A 437 -13.11 -13.74 4.45
C GLU A 437 -11.60 -13.90 4.23
N ARG A 438 -11.24 -14.91 3.45
CA ARG A 438 -9.88 -15.18 3.00
C ARG A 438 -9.86 -15.34 1.50
N MET A 439 -8.94 -14.67 0.84
CA MET A 439 -8.73 -14.76 -0.59
C MET A 439 -7.33 -15.28 -0.88
N VAL A 440 -7.22 -16.24 -1.79
CA VAL A 440 -5.96 -16.61 -2.42
C VAL A 440 -6.03 -16.34 -3.92
N ARG A 441 -4.98 -15.70 -4.43
CA ARG A 441 -4.74 -15.49 -5.84
C ARG A 441 -3.54 -16.33 -6.27
N LYS A 442 -3.73 -17.15 -7.34
CA LYS A 442 -2.67 -17.97 -7.94
C LYS A 442 -2.86 -18.01 -9.46
N ASP A 443 -1.83 -17.66 -10.21
CA ASP A 443 -1.91 -17.50 -11.66
C ASP A 443 -3.08 -16.58 -12.07
N ASP A 444 -3.99 -17.07 -12.93
CA ASP A 444 -5.21 -16.36 -13.33
C ASP A 444 -6.42 -16.69 -12.45
N TRP A 445 -6.24 -17.47 -11.40
CA TRP A 445 -7.33 -17.95 -10.56
C TRP A 445 -7.38 -17.28 -9.21
N LYS A 446 -8.58 -17.06 -8.74
CA LYS A 446 -8.88 -16.49 -7.44
C LYS A 446 -9.93 -17.31 -6.73
N LEU A 447 -9.66 -17.64 -5.48
CA LEU A 447 -10.62 -18.27 -4.57
C LEU A 447 -10.83 -17.37 -3.37
N VAL A 448 -12.08 -17.17 -2.99
CA VAL A 448 -12.49 -16.54 -1.73
C VAL A 448 -13.27 -17.56 -0.92
N LEU A 449 -13.04 -17.62 0.38
CA LEU A 449 -13.77 -18.46 1.31
C LEU A 449 -14.09 -17.67 2.58
N ASP A 450 -15.33 -17.76 3.05
CA ASP A 450 -15.74 -17.15 4.31
C ASP A 450 -15.83 -18.16 5.46
N ASN A 451 -16.07 -17.65 6.67
CA ASN A 451 -16.18 -18.46 7.88
C ASN A 451 -17.44 -19.34 7.96
N TYR A 452 -18.34 -19.25 6.98
CA TYR A 452 -19.52 -20.13 6.83
C TYR A 452 -19.31 -21.21 5.77
N GLY A 453 -18.13 -21.25 5.14
CA GLY A 453 -17.83 -22.18 4.04
C GLY A 453 -18.45 -21.78 2.69
N ARG A 454 -18.97 -20.56 2.58
CA ARG A 454 -19.42 -20.03 1.28
C ARG A 454 -18.20 -19.60 0.49
N GLY A 455 -18.11 -20.06 -0.75
CA GLY A 455 -16.93 -19.82 -1.58
C GLY A 455 -17.24 -19.09 -2.87
N GLU A 456 -16.25 -18.34 -3.35
CA GLU A 456 -16.24 -17.77 -4.69
C GLU A 456 -14.98 -18.25 -5.42
N LEU A 457 -15.13 -18.67 -6.67
CA LEU A 457 -14.03 -19.10 -7.54
C LEU A 457 -14.13 -18.40 -8.87
N TYR A 458 -13.07 -17.72 -9.28
CA TYR A 458 -13.02 -16.97 -10.53
C TYR A 458 -11.78 -17.29 -11.35
N ASN A 459 -11.94 -17.29 -12.68
CA ASN A 459 -10.81 -17.19 -13.61
C ASN A 459 -10.75 -15.75 -14.10
N LEU A 460 -9.86 -14.95 -13.58
CA LEU A 460 -9.81 -13.50 -13.83
C LEU A 460 -9.40 -13.13 -15.25
N LYS A 461 -8.79 -14.06 -16.00
CA LYS A 461 -8.51 -13.85 -17.42
C LYS A 461 -9.78 -13.97 -18.26
N ALA A 462 -10.68 -14.86 -17.89
CA ALA A 462 -11.96 -15.08 -18.59
C ALA A 462 -13.08 -14.20 -18.04
N ASP A 463 -13.02 -13.84 -16.77
CA ASP A 463 -14.01 -13.07 -16.03
C ASP A 463 -13.31 -12.04 -15.11
N PRO A 464 -12.75 -10.96 -15.68
CA PRO A 464 -12.10 -9.90 -14.89
C PRO A 464 -13.10 -9.12 -14.02
N SER A 465 -14.40 -9.28 -14.28
CA SER A 465 -15.48 -8.64 -13.52
C SER A 465 -15.91 -9.40 -12.26
N GLU A 466 -15.43 -10.65 -12.07
CA GLU A 466 -15.70 -11.48 -10.89
C GLU A 466 -17.22 -11.68 -10.61
N ILE A 467 -18.00 -11.89 -11.66
CA ILE A 467 -19.47 -12.06 -11.56
C ILE A 467 -19.94 -13.48 -11.86
N ASN A 468 -19.09 -14.34 -12.44
CA ASN A 468 -19.42 -15.71 -12.77
C ASN A 468 -18.78 -16.68 -11.78
N ASN A 469 -19.38 -16.82 -10.59
CA ASN A 469 -18.87 -17.71 -9.57
C ASN A 469 -18.83 -19.17 -10.03
N LEU A 470 -17.65 -19.78 -10.06
CA LEU A 470 -17.38 -21.15 -10.48
C LEU A 470 -17.25 -22.13 -9.31
N TYR A 471 -17.39 -21.65 -8.06
CA TYR A 471 -17.29 -22.47 -6.86
C TYR A 471 -18.36 -23.56 -6.85
N ASN A 472 -17.99 -24.77 -6.42
CA ASN A 472 -18.83 -25.97 -6.41
C ASN A 472 -19.34 -26.45 -7.78
N LYS A 473 -18.84 -25.89 -8.89
CA LYS A 473 -19.14 -26.43 -10.22
C LYS A 473 -18.23 -27.61 -10.52
N LYS A 474 -18.81 -28.77 -10.80
CA LYS A 474 -18.12 -30.06 -11.02
C LYS A 474 -16.92 -29.94 -11.97
N LYS A 475 -17.06 -29.16 -13.05
CA LYS A 475 -16.02 -28.92 -14.05
C LYS A 475 -14.73 -28.33 -13.45
N TYR A 476 -14.84 -27.56 -12.37
CA TYR A 476 -13.74 -26.83 -11.75
C TYR A 476 -13.31 -27.39 -10.39
N ALA A 477 -13.81 -28.57 -10.01
CA ALA A 477 -13.53 -29.18 -8.70
C ALA A 477 -12.03 -29.36 -8.41
N SER A 478 -11.23 -29.79 -9.41
CA SER A 478 -9.79 -29.93 -9.25
C SER A 478 -9.08 -28.59 -9.00
N LYS A 479 -9.48 -27.54 -9.72
CA LYS A 479 -8.92 -26.19 -9.51
C LYS A 479 -9.34 -25.60 -8.16
N GLN A 480 -10.57 -25.82 -7.76
CA GLN A 480 -11.06 -25.43 -6.43
C GLN A 480 -10.26 -26.10 -5.33
N MET A 481 -9.98 -27.42 -5.42
CA MET A 481 -9.19 -28.15 -4.44
C MET A 481 -7.74 -27.61 -4.38
N GLU A 482 -7.10 -27.40 -5.53
CA GLU A 482 -5.76 -26.82 -5.60
C GLU A 482 -5.67 -25.47 -4.85
N LEU A 483 -6.67 -24.62 -5.05
CA LEU A 483 -6.67 -23.28 -4.41
C LEU A 483 -7.05 -23.34 -2.92
N LEU A 484 -7.86 -24.30 -2.51
CA LEU A 484 -8.14 -24.56 -1.09
C LEU A 484 -6.88 -25.05 -0.35
N GLU A 485 -6.08 -25.94 -0.96
CA GLU A 485 -4.80 -26.37 -0.43
C GLU A 485 -3.80 -25.22 -0.35
N GLU A 486 -3.76 -24.36 -1.37
CA GLU A 486 -2.92 -23.17 -1.38
C GLU A 486 -3.33 -22.17 -0.29
N LEU A 487 -4.65 -21.93 -0.12
CA LEU A 487 -5.20 -21.09 0.93
C LEU A 487 -4.84 -21.62 2.31
N MET A 488 -5.01 -22.93 2.55
CA MET A 488 -4.63 -23.56 3.82
C MET A 488 -3.13 -23.43 4.09
N THR A 489 -2.29 -23.59 3.07
CA THR A 489 -0.85 -23.40 3.18
C THR A 489 -0.51 -21.97 3.62
N TRP A 490 -1.18 -20.97 3.05
CA TRP A 490 -1.02 -19.59 3.45
C TRP A 490 -1.51 -19.33 4.88
N GLU A 491 -2.65 -19.87 5.28
CA GLU A 491 -3.16 -19.71 6.65
C GLU A 491 -2.16 -20.27 7.68
N LEU A 492 -1.56 -21.46 7.42
CA LEU A 492 -0.51 -22.02 8.27
C LEU A 492 0.73 -21.11 8.38
N ARG A 493 1.04 -20.31 7.37
CA ARG A 493 2.20 -19.40 7.37
C ARG A 493 1.91 -18.08 8.09
N VAL A 494 0.66 -17.58 8.02
CA VAL A 494 0.36 -16.20 8.40
C VAL A 494 -0.53 -16.05 9.63
N GLN A 495 -1.21 -17.10 10.08
CA GLN A 495 -2.09 -17.05 11.25
C GLN A 495 -1.34 -16.91 12.57
N ASP A 496 -0.11 -17.42 12.63
CA ASP A 496 0.63 -17.50 13.90
C ASP A 496 1.50 -16.24 14.10
N PRO A 497 1.31 -15.47 15.18
CA PRO A 497 2.19 -14.36 15.50
C PRO A 497 3.62 -14.80 15.91
N LEU A 498 3.83 -16.09 16.09
CA LEU A 498 5.16 -16.68 16.34
C LEU A 498 5.92 -16.85 15.01
N PRO A 499 7.27 -16.97 14.99
CA PRO A 499 8.04 -17.55 16.07
C PRO A 499 8.51 -16.54 17.11
N VAL A 500 8.27 -16.82 18.36
CA VAL A 500 9.08 -16.26 19.43
C VAL A 500 10.35 -17.11 19.49
N PRO A 501 11.53 -16.59 19.20
CA PRO A 501 12.75 -17.35 19.35
C PRO A 501 12.90 -17.68 20.81
N ARG A 502 12.89 -18.96 21.13
CA ARG A 502 13.31 -19.45 22.42
C ARG A 502 14.79 -19.76 22.33
N ASN A 503 15.57 -19.40 23.34
CA ASN A 503 17.03 -19.60 23.38
C ASN A 503 17.48 -21.05 23.18
N ARG A 504 16.57 -22.01 23.16
CA ARG A 504 16.85 -23.44 22.96
C ARG A 504 16.92 -23.89 21.50
N TYR A 505 16.41 -23.08 20.55
CA TYR A 505 16.28 -23.49 19.16
C TYR A 505 17.00 -22.52 18.24
N HIS A 506 18.07 -22.98 17.64
CA HIS A 506 18.77 -22.26 16.59
C HIS A 506 18.14 -22.61 15.25
N PHE A 507 17.30 -21.73 14.73
CA PHE A 507 16.77 -21.88 13.39
C PHE A 507 17.69 -21.17 12.40
N LYS A 508 18.19 -21.91 11.42
CA LYS A 508 18.81 -21.30 10.26
C LYS A 508 17.69 -20.69 9.41
N ARG A 509 17.65 -19.38 9.34
CA ARG A 509 16.69 -18.65 8.50
C ARG A 509 17.26 -18.39 7.12
N ASN A 510 16.40 -18.45 6.10
CA ASN A 510 16.71 -17.91 4.80
C ASN A 510 16.87 -16.38 4.92
N PRO A 511 17.95 -15.76 4.37
CA PRO A 511 18.23 -14.33 4.51
C PRO A 511 17.17 -13.44 3.84
N TYR A 512 16.36 -14.01 2.95
CA TYR A 512 15.27 -13.33 2.26
C TYR A 512 13.88 -13.67 2.83
N ASN A 513 13.84 -14.42 3.91
CA ASN A 513 12.61 -14.93 4.54
C ASN A 513 11.78 -15.84 3.63
N TYR A 514 12.42 -16.61 2.75
CA TYR A 514 11.77 -17.55 1.83
C TYR A 514 11.49 -18.89 2.51
N HIS A 515 10.38 -19.52 2.13
CA HIS A 515 10.02 -20.89 2.49
C HIS A 515 10.60 -21.92 1.53
N PHE A 516 10.91 -21.51 0.31
CA PHE A 516 11.51 -22.39 -0.69
C PHE A 516 12.96 -22.02 -0.96
N GLU A 517 13.78 -23.02 -1.22
CA GLU A 517 15.14 -22.81 -1.70
C GLU A 517 15.16 -22.76 -3.22
N ASP A 518 16.04 -21.93 -3.77
CA ASP A 518 16.37 -21.96 -5.19
C ASP A 518 17.11 -23.29 -5.45
N LYS A 519 16.49 -24.22 -6.16
CA LYS A 519 17.19 -25.45 -6.54
C LYS A 519 18.34 -25.04 -7.44
N LYS A 520 19.56 -25.08 -6.92
CA LYS A 520 20.77 -25.00 -7.75
C LYS A 520 20.62 -26.03 -8.86
N LYS A 521 20.55 -25.59 -10.12
CA LYS A 521 20.67 -26.44 -11.28
C LYS A 521 22.05 -27.07 -11.36
#